data_7969b4647f5655f597930a8cfc4a8112
#
_entry.id   7969b4647f5655f597930a8cfc4a8112
#
_cell.length_a   1.000
_cell.length_b   1.000
_cell.length_c   1.000
_cell.angle_alpha   90.00
_cell.angle_beta   90.00
_cell.angle_gamma   90.00
#
_symmetry.space_group_name_H-M   'P 1'
#
loop_
_entity.id
_entity.type
_entity.pdbx_description
1 polymer ?
#
loop_
_entity_poly.entity_id
_entity_poly.type
_entity_poly.pdbx_seq_one_letter_code
_entity_poly.pdbx_strand_id
1 'polypeptide(L)'
;MFIVELGRGLWTTLHMMFEKPVTVQYPEVKRPMHSRFKGRHNLHRYENGLEKCIGCELCAWACPADAIYVEGADNKDEQRYSPGERYGKVYQINYLRCIFCGLCIEACPTRALTMTNEYE
;
A
#
# COMPACT_ATOMS: atom_id res chain seq x y z
N MET A 1 34.01 -19.19 -35.35
CA MET A 1 33.42 -19.31 -34.00
C MET A 1 32.38 -18.24 -33.75
N PHE A 2 32.69 -16.97 -33.86
CA PHE A 2 31.77 -15.84 -33.59
C PHE A 2 30.45 -15.85 -34.41
N ILE A 3 30.51 -16.12 -35.71
CA ILE A 3 29.31 -16.14 -36.60
C ILE A 3 28.32 -17.26 -36.21
N VAL A 4 28.83 -18.40 -35.75
CA VAL A 4 28.01 -19.54 -35.32
C VAL A 4 27.24 -19.20 -34.03
N GLU A 5 27.90 -18.52 -33.08
CA GLU A 5 27.26 -18.10 -31.82
C GLU A 5 26.22 -16.99 -32.07
N LEU A 6 26.50 -16.07 -32.99
CA LEU A 6 25.52 -15.07 -33.44
C LEU A 6 24.28 -15.74 -34.06
N GLY A 7 24.50 -16.73 -34.94
CA GLY A 7 23.40 -17.50 -35.54
C GLY A 7 22.57 -18.25 -34.52
N ARG A 8 23.18 -18.83 -33.49
CA ARG A 8 22.49 -19.48 -32.36
C ARG A 8 21.62 -18.50 -31.57
N GLY A 9 22.14 -17.31 -31.29
CA GLY A 9 21.39 -16.26 -30.60
C GLY A 9 20.15 -15.82 -31.38
N LEU A 10 20.31 -15.57 -32.67
CA LEU A 10 19.19 -15.23 -33.58
C LEU A 10 18.17 -16.34 -33.70
N TRP A 11 18.62 -17.61 -33.75
CA TRP A 11 17.72 -18.74 -33.77
C TRP A 11 16.90 -18.85 -32.49
N THR A 12 17.50 -18.64 -31.34
CA THR A 12 16.78 -18.65 -30.05
C THR A 12 15.67 -17.62 -30.00
N THR A 13 15.95 -16.36 -30.40
CA THR A 13 14.94 -15.30 -30.43
C THR A 13 13.84 -15.57 -31.44
N LEU A 14 14.17 -16.10 -32.60
CA LEU A 14 13.20 -16.49 -33.62
C LEU A 14 12.28 -17.61 -33.11
N HIS A 15 12.84 -18.63 -32.45
CA HIS A 15 12.08 -19.75 -31.89
C HIS A 15 11.07 -19.27 -30.82
N MET A 16 11.49 -18.32 -29.93
CA MET A 16 10.62 -17.76 -28.90
C MET A 16 9.40 -17.01 -29.46
N MET A 17 9.46 -16.48 -30.67
CA MET A 17 8.31 -15.84 -31.32
C MET A 17 7.14 -16.81 -31.59
N PHE A 18 7.41 -18.11 -31.74
CA PHE A 18 6.41 -19.13 -32.03
C PHE A 18 5.95 -19.89 -30.79
N GLU A 19 6.51 -19.56 -29.61
CA GLU A 19 6.04 -20.17 -28.36
C GLU A 19 4.73 -19.55 -27.88
N LYS A 20 3.94 -20.36 -27.18
CA LYS A 20 2.67 -19.91 -26.61
C LYS A 20 2.93 -18.83 -25.54
N PRO A 21 2.29 -17.64 -25.66
CA PRO A 21 2.46 -16.59 -24.67
C PRO A 21 1.95 -16.99 -23.30
N VAL A 22 2.70 -16.63 -22.23
CA VAL A 22 2.38 -16.91 -20.82
C VAL A 22 1.63 -15.72 -20.18
N THR A 23 1.10 -14.83 -20.98
CA THR A 23 0.40 -13.62 -20.51
C THR A 23 -0.99 -13.95 -19.98
N VAL A 24 -1.40 -13.20 -18.95
CA VAL A 24 -2.75 -13.26 -18.40
C VAL A 24 -3.56 -12.14 -19.03
N GLN A 25 -4.77 -12.45 -19.50
CA GLN A 25 -5.66 -11.47 -20.13
C GLN A 25 -6.39 -10.66 -19.07
N TYR A 26 -5.80 -9.56 -18.66
CA TYR A 26 -6.44 -8.57 -17.79
C TYR A 26 -7.38 -7.69 -18.66
N PRO A 27 -8.61 -7.33 -18.23
CA PRO A 27 -9.20 -7.55 -16.89
C PRO A 27 -10.00 -8.84 -16.73
N GLU A 28 -10.18 -9.67 -17.77
CA GLU A 28 -11.02 -10.88 -17.75
C GLU A 28 -10.49 -11.90 -16.73
N VAL A 29 -9.17 -12.05 -16.67
CA VAL A 29 -8.50 -12.93 -15.71
C VAL A 29 -7.54 -12.10 -14.85
N LYS A 30 -7.84 -11.98 -13.56
CA LYS A 30 -6.96 -11.32 -12.58
C LYS A 30 -6.05 -12.35 -11.92
N ARG A 31 -4.80 -12.00 -11.71
CA ARG A 31 -3.88 -12.84 -10.93
C ARG A 31 -4.29 -12.85 -9.47
N PRO A 32 -4.26 -14.00 -8.77
CA PRO A 32 -4.50 -14.05 -7.34
C PRO A 32 -3.43 -13.22 -6.61
N MET A 33 -3.88 -12.39 -5.67
CA MET A 33 -2.97 -11.58 -4.86
C MET A 33 -2.18 -12.46 -3.89
N HIS A 34 -0.92 -12.10 -3.70
CA HIS A 34 -0.08 -12.76 -2.70
C HIS A 34 -0.58 -12.44 -1.29
N SER A 35 -0.49 -13.38 -0.34
CA SER A 35 -0.97 -13.23 1.05
C SER A 35 -0.40 -12.02 1.80
N ARG A 36 0.78 -11.57 1.42
CA ARG A 36 1.46 -10.39 1.98
C ARG A 36 1.42 -9.16 1.07
N PHE A 37 0.48 -9.14 0.12
CA PHE A 37 0.33 -7.98 -0.74
C PHE A 37 -0.09 -6.75 0.07
N LYS A 38 0.54 -5.62 -0.22
CA LYS A 38 0.28 -4.35 0.44
C LYS A 38 -0.39 -3.42 -0.57
N GLY A 39 -1.71 -3.40 -0.56
CA GLY A 39 -2.52 -2.55 -1.44
C GLY A 39 -2.97 -1.26 -0.74
N ARG A 40 -4.22 -0.88 -0.91
CA ARG A 40 -4.75 0.38 -0.41
C ARG A 40 -4.75 0.44 1.12
N HIS A 41 -4.40 1.60 1.67
CA HIS A 41 -4.48 1.89 3.10
C HIS A 41 -5.93 1.97 3.56
N ASN A 42 -6.20 1.42 4.74
CA ASN A 42 -7.49 1.52 5.41
C ASN A 42 -7.30 2.02 6.85
N LEU A 43 -8.03 3.07 7.21
CA LEU A 43 -8.05 3.63 8.56
C LEU A 43 -9.28 3.12 9.29
N HIS A 44 -9.05 2.30 10.32
CA HIS A 44 -10.10 1.62 11.06
C HIS A 44 -10.76 2.49 12.13
N ARG A 45 -12.04 2.18 12.37
CA ARG A 45 -12.80 2.67 13.50
C ARG A 45 -13.14 1.52 14.47
N TYR A 46 -13.51 1.85 15.68
CA TYR A 46 -14.11 0.92 16.64
C TYR A 46 -15.56 0.62 16.25
N GLU A 47 -16.13 -0.45 16.83
CA GLU A 47 -17.54 -0.83 16.61
C GLU A 47 -18.54 0.25 17.03
N ASN A 48 -18.17 1.07 18.02
CA ASN A 48 -18.93 2.23 18.48
C ASN A 48 -18.81 3.47 17.55
N GLY A 49 -18.13 3.35 16.41
CA GLY A 49 -17.94 4.42 15.43
C GLY A 49 -16.79 5.38 15.73
N LEU A 50 -16.15 5.31 16.91
CA LEU A 50 -15.01 6.15 17.26
C LEU A 50 -13.77 5.77 16.45
N GLU A 51 -12.92 6.74 16.18
CA GLU A 51 -11.68 6.56 15.42
C GLU A 51 -10.61 5.85 16.27
N LYS A 52 -9.93 4.88 15.69
CA LYS A 52 -8.74 4.27 16.32
C LYS A 52 -7.51 5.15 16.23
N CYS A 53 -7.48 6.08 15.27
CA CYS A 53 -6.38 7.00 15.09
C CYS A 53 -6.39 8.07 16.20
N ILE A 54 -5.24 8.23 16.86
CA ILE A 54 -5.02 9.22 17.92
C ILE A 54 -4.20 10.41 17.46
N GLY A 55 -3.91 10.52 16.15
CA GLY A 55 -3.13 11.64 15.61
C GLY A 55 -1.71 11.75 16.16
N CYS A 56 -1.03 10.62 16.42
CA CYS A 56 0.32 10.61 17.03
C CYS A 56 1.45 10.88 16.01
N GLU A 57 1.14 10.96 14.72
CA GLU A 57 2.08 11.26 13.61
C GLU A 57 3.19 10.23 13.36
N LEU A 58 3.28 9.16 14.16
CA LEU A 58 4.32 8.13 14.01
C LEU A 58 4.36 7.49 12.62
N CYS A 59 3.20 7.33 11.97
CA CYS A 59 3.14 6.81 10.61
C CYS A 59 3.74 7.78 9.57
N ALA A 60 3.63 9.08 9.79
CA ALA A 60 4.27 10.10 8.96
C ALA A 60 5.80 10.07 9.14
N TRP A 61 6.26 10.00 10.38
CA TRP A 61 7.70 9.88 10.70
C TRP A 61 8.35 8.61 10.16
N ALA A 62 7.61 7.49 10.16
CA ALA A 62 8.10 6.22 9.63
C ALA A 62 8.07 6.14 8.11
N CYS A 63 7.49 7.11 7.42
CA CYS A 63 7.33 7.08 5.97
C CYS A 63 8.61 7.52 5.26
N PRO A 64 9.32 6.62 4.54
CA PRO A 64 10.58 6.98 3.86
C PRO A 64 10.36 7.90 2.63
N ALA A 65 9.12 8.02 2.16
CA ALA A 65 8.76 8.79 0.97
C ALA A 65 8.01 10.10 1.30
N ASP A 66 7.91 10.49 2.58
CA ASP A 66 7.14 11.67 3.04
C ASP A 66 5.74 11.74 2.38
N ALA A 67 5.08 10.59 2.30
CA ALA A 67 3.79 10.47 1.62
C ALA A 67 2.61 10.73 2.56
N ILE A 68 2.81 10.77 3.88
CA ILE A 68 1.75 10.84 4.87
C ILE A 68 1.81 12.17 5.62
N TYR A 69 0.68 12.87 5.64
CA TYR A 69 0.48 14.06 6.46
C TYR A 69 -0.59 13.78 7.51
N VAL A 70 -0.27 14.03 8.77
CA VAL A 70 -1.19 13.85 9.91
C VAL A 70 -1.14 15.08 10.77
N GLU A 71 -2.30 15.56 11.17
CA GLU A 71 -2.46 16.61 12.18
C GLU A 71 -3.36 16.09 13.29
N GLY A 72 -2.84 16.00 14.49
CA GLY A 72 -3.60 15.62 15.68
C GLY A 72 -4.30 16.82 16.32
N ALA A 73 -5.43 16.57 16.96
CA ALA A 73 -6.13 17.56 17.79
C ALA A 73 -6.63 16.91 19.07
N ASP A 74 -6.91 17.73 20.08
CA ASP A 74 -7.44 17.27 21.36
C ASP A 74 -8.94 17.05 21.27
N ASN A 75 -9.42 15.95 21.84
CA ASN A 75 -10.84 15.69 22.01
C ASN A 75 -11.46 16.69 23.00
N LYS A 76 -12.68 17.11 22.69
CA LYS A 76 -13.50 17.91 23.63
C LYS A 76 -14.54 16.98 24.26
N ASP A 77 -14.89 17.23 25.51
CA ASP A 77 -15.88 16.40 26.24
C ASP A 77 -17.27 16.42 25.58
N GLU A 78 -17.61 17.52 24.91
CA GLU A 78 -18.88 17.68 24.20
C GLU A 78 -18.94 16.88 22.89
N GLN A 79 -17.80 16.62 22.25
CA GLN A 79 -17.73 15.94 20.97
C GLN A 79 -16.46 15.08 20.88
N ARG A 80 -16.61 13.79 21.16
CA ARG A 80 -15.52 12.83 21.11
C ARG A 80 -15.44 12.11 19.77
N TYR A 81 -14.25 12.15 19.16
CA TYR A 81 -13.93 11.46 17.92
C TYR A 81 -13.16 10.16 18.15
N SER A 82 -12.37 10.09 19.24
CA SER A 82 -11.62 8.89 19.63
C SER A 82 -11.83 8.57 21.11
N PRO A 83 -11.53 7.34 21.59
CA PRO A 83 -11.60 7.00 23.02
C PRO A 83 -10.55 7.71 23.87
N GLY A 84 -9.46 8.19 23.24
CA GLY A 84 -8.35 8.85 23.92
C GLY A 84 -8.54 10.36 24.08
N GLU A 85 -7.50 11.03 24.54
CA GLU A 85 -7.46 12.49 24.69
C GLU A 85 -7.28 13.22 23.35
N ARG A 86 -6.73 12.53 22.34
CA ARG A 86 -6.41 13.09 21.01
C ARG A 86 -7.03 12.26 19.90
N TYR A 87 -7.25 12.88 18.75
CA TYR A 87 -7.71 12.23 17.52
C TYR A 87 -6.98 12.78 16.29
N GLY A 88 -7.06 12.10 15.16
CA GLY A 88 -6.49 12.55 13.89
C GLY A 88 -7.42 13.51 13.17
N LYS A 89 -7.23 14.82 13.37
CA LYS A 89 -8.04 15.87 12.73
C LYS A 89 -7.87 15.90 11.22
N VAL A 90 -6.62 15.75 10.75
CA VAL A 90 -6.30 15.63 9.33
C VAL A 90 -5.46 14.37 9.13
N TYR A 91 -5.83 13.56 8.15
CA TYR A 91 -5.07 12.40 7.75
C TYR A 91 -5.09 12.28 6.22
N GLN A 92 -3.93 12.44 5.61
CA GLN A 92 -3.79 12.44 4.15
C GLN A 92 -2.62 11.56 3.73
N ILE A 93 -2.81 10.80 2.65
CA ILE A 93 -1.76 10.02 2.00
C ILE A 93 -1.63 10.46 0.55
N ASN A 94 -0.44 10.89 0.18
CA ASN A 94 -0.12 11.16 -1.22
C ASN A 94 0.26 9.85 -1.92
N TYR A 95 -0.67 9.24 -2.63
CA TYR A 95 -0.44 7.98 -3.33
C TYR A 95 0.56 8.08 -4.50
N LEU A 96 0.82 9.27 -5.02
CA LEU A 96 1.86 9.48 -6.04
C LEU A 96 3.29 9.40 -5.45
N ARG A 97 3.43 9.60 -4.13
CA ARG A 97 4.70 9.43 -3.42
C ARG A 97 4.80 8.09 -2.72
N CYS A 98 3.67 7.49 -2.35
CA CYS A 98 3.65 6.25 -1.58
C CYS A 98 4.25 5.09 -2.37
N ILE A 99 5.22 4.39 -1.77
CA ILE A 99 5.86 3.19 -2.35
C ILE A 99 5.26 1.88 -1.81
N PHE A 100 4.17 1.94 -1.06
CA PHE A 100 3.46 0.79 -0.46
C PHE A 100 4.35 -0.14 0.38
N CYS A 101 5.39 0.39 1.04
CA CYS A 101 6.33 -0.39 1.85
C CYS A 101 5.69 -0.97 3.13
N GLY A 102 4.68 -0.31 3.71
CA GLY A 102 3.95 -0.74 4.91
C GLY A 102 4.62 -0.40 6.24
N LEU A 103 5.70 0.38 6.27
CA LEU A 103 6.34 0.82 7.53
C LEU A 103 5.40 1.64 8.40
N CYS A 104 4.47 2.36 7.80
CA CYS A 104 3.46 3.15 8.51
C CYS A 104 2.49 2.29 9.33
N ILE A 105 2.15 1.09 8.87
CA ILE A 105 1.28 0.19 9.63
C ILE A 105 2.01 -0.47 10.80
N GLU A 106 3.31 -0.72 10.66
CA GLU A 106 4.15 -1.25 11.72
C GLU A 106 4.39 -0.19 12.83
N ALA A 107 4.51 1.07 12.44
CA ALA A 107 4.69 2.19 13.37
C ALA A 107 3.41 2.59 14.11
N CYS A 108 2.23 2.12 13.70
CA CYS A 108 0.95 2.53 14.30
C CYS A 108 0.70 1.82 15.64
N PRO A 109 0.72 2.54 16.81
CA PRO A 109 0.57 1.93 18.12
C PRO A 109 -0.83 1.40 18.38
N THR A 110 -1.85 2.02 17.79
CA THR A 110 -3.26 1.66 17.97
C THR A 110 -3.78 0.66 16.93
N ARG A 111 -2.93 0.27 15.97
CA ARG A 111 -3.32 -0.54 14.81
C ARG A 111 -4.55 0.04 14.07
N ALA A 112 -4.63 1.37 14.06
CA ALA A 112 -5.68 2.07 13.32
C ALA A 112 -5.48 1.95 11.82
N LEU A 113 -4.22 1.88 11.35
CA LEU A 113 -3.87 1.80 9.94
C LEU A 113 -3.53 0.37 9.54
N THR A 114 -4.14 -0.10 8.47
CA THR A 114 -3.81 -1.38 7.83
C THR A 114 -3.75 -1.21 6.31
N MET A 115 -3.26 -2.22 5.61
CA MET A 115 -3.29 -2.28 4.16
C MET A 115 -4.18 -3.44 3.71
N THR A 116 -4.98 -3.22 2.70
CA THR A 116 -5.86 -4.22 2.09
C THR A 116 -5.18 -4.89 0.89
N ASN A 117 -5.84 -5.88 0.31
CA ASN A 117 -5.41 -6.48 -0.96
C ASN A 117 -5.99 -5.75 -2.18
N GLU A 118 -6.67 -4.63 -1.97
CA GLU A 118 -7.24 -3.82 -3.05
C GLU A 118 -6.18 -2.92 -3.68
N TYR A 119 -6.16 -2.84 -5.00
CA TYR A 119 -5.21 -2.02 -5.78
C TYR A 119 -5.88 -1.28 -6.95
N GLU A 120 -7.16 -1.54 -7.19
CA GLU A 120 -7.98 -0.91 -8.24
C GLU A 120 -9.36 -0.47 -7.70
#